data_67199146890167b626417a252b90d919
#
_entry.id   67199146890167b626417a252b90d919
#
_cell.length_a   1.000
_cell.length_b   1.000
_cell.length_c   1.000
_cell.angle_alpha   90.00
_cell.angle_beta   90.00
_cell.angle_gamma   90.00
#
_symmetry.space_group_name_H-M   'P 1'
#
loop_
_entity.id
_entity.type
_entity.pdbx_description
1 polymer ?
#
loop_
_entity_poly.entity_id
_entity_poly.type
_entity_poly.pdbx_seq_one_letter_code
_entity_poly.pdbx_strand_id
1 'polypeptide(L)'
;MAKRIRKGDQVIVIAGRDKGKTGEVVRVLGDKVVVSNVNIVKRHTKPNPQAGQPGGVIEREAPIHASNVMLFNPATGKGERVGTKVLEDGRRLRVFRSSGEAV
;
A
#
# COMPACT_ATOMS: atom_id res chain seq x y z
N MET A 1 -3.30 -3.74 17.05
CA MET A 1 -2.89 -2.42 16.55
C MET A 1 -3.88 -1.94 15.51
N ALA A 2 -4.39 -0.74 15.67
CA ALA A 2 -5.32 -0.19 14.68
C ALA A 2 -4.61 -0.01 13.34
N LYS A 3 -5.17 -0.59 12.30
CA LYS A 3 -4.59 -0.45 10.96
C LYS A 3 -4.96 0.91 10.41
N ARG A 4 -3.97 1.70 10.12
CA ARG A 4 -4.15 3.06 9.59
C ARG A 4 -4.10 3.11 8.08
N ILE A 5 -3.72 2.00 7.43
CA ILE A 5 -3.64 1.88 5.98
C ILE A 5 -4.85 1.08 5.52
N ARG A 6 -5.56 1.61 4.52
CA ARG A 6 -6.76 1.01 3.96
C ARG A 6 -6.66 0.93 2.45
N LYS A 7 -7.47 0.04 1.87
CA LYS A 7 -7.59 -0.04 0.40
C LYS A 7 -7.95 1.32 -0.17
N GLY A 8 -7.25 1.72 -1.23
CA GLY A 8 -7.44 3.00 -1.90
C GLY A 8 -6.51 4.11 -1.40
N ASP A 9 -5.76 3.87 -0.32
CA ASP A 9 -4.84 4.87 0.20
C ASP A 9 -3.62 5.02 -0.72
N GLN A 10 -3.15 6.24 -0.89
CA GLN A 10 -1.86 6.52 -1.51
C GLN A 10 -0.77 6.35 -0.47
N VAL A 11 0.22 5.53 -0.78
CA VAL A 11 1.33 5.24 0.14
C VAL A 11 2.67 5.40 -0.55
N ILE A 12 3.70 5.58 0.26
CA ILE A 12 5.08 5.59 -0.19
C ILE A 12 5.85 4.50 0.55
N VAL A 13 6.71 3.79 -0.16
CA VAL A 13 7.56 2.75 0.43
C VAL A 13 8.74 3.42 1.12
N ILE A 14 8.95 3.10 2.40
CA ILE A 14 9.99 3.72 3.22
C ILE A 14 11.20 2.83 3.46
N ALA A 15 11.11 1.56 3.11
CA ALA A 15 12.21 0.61 3.32
C ALA A 15 12.18 -0.47 2.25
N GLY A 16 13.33 -1.08 2.02
CA GLY A 16 13.47 -2.17 1.09
C GLY A 16 13.86 -1.74 -0.32
N ARG A 17 13.73 -2.68 -1.25
CA ARG A 17 14.17 -2.51 -2.65
C ARG A 17 13.45 -1.36 -3.35
N ASP A 18 12.19 -1.14 -3.05
CA ASP A 18 11.35 -0.15 -3.72
C ASP A 18 11.23 1.16 -2.95
N LYS A 19 12.13 1.41 -2.01
CA LYS A 19 12.13 2.65 -1.21
C LYS A 19 11.99 3.88 -2.09
N GLY A 20 11.04 4.75 -1.74
CA GLY A 20 10.75 5.97 -2.47
C GLY A 20 9.66 5.85 -3.54
N LYS A 21 9.23 4.64 -3.86
CA LYS A 21 8.12 4.46 -4.81
C LYS A 21 6.78 4.73 -4.13
N THR A 22 5.87 5.31 -4.88
CA THR A 22 4.50 5.58 -4.44
C THR A 22 3.52 4.72 -5.21
N GLY A 23 2.39 4.45 -4.60
CA GLY A 23 1.32 3.69 -5.25
C GLY A 23 0.06 3.68 -4.42
N GLU A 24 -0.97 3.05 -4.97
CA GLU A 24 -2.25 2.91 -4.31
C GLU A 24 -2.37 1.51 -3.70
N VAL A 25 -2.89 1.44 -2.48
CA VAL A 25 -3.16 0.15 -1.82
C VAL A 25 -4.34 -0.51 -2.51
N VAL A 26 -4.10 -1.66 -3.13
CA VAL A 26 -5.14 -2.42 -3.84
C VAL A 26 -5.76 -3.51 -2.98
N ARG A 27 -5.02 -4.00 -1.97
CA ARG A 27 -5.52 -5.01 -1.02
C ARG A 27 -4.83 -4.87 0.32
N VAL A 28 -5.54 -5.22 1.37
CA VAL A 28 -4.99 -5.34 2.73
C VAL A 28 -5.12 -6.79 3.17
N LEU A 29 -4.00 -7.41 3.52
CA LEU A 29 -3.92 -8.83 3.90
C LEU A 29 -3.34 -8.93 5.31
N GLY A 30 -4.17 -8.73 6.33
CA GLY A 30 -3.68 -8.74 7.70
C GLY A 30 -2.70 -7.61 7.98
N ASP A 31 -1.44 -7.94 8.25
CA ASP A 31 -0.35 -6.99 8.49
C ASP A 31 0.45 -6.65 7.22
N LYS A 32 0.01 -7.16 6.07
CA LYS A 32 0.64 -6.90 4.78
C LYS A 32 -0.33 -6.17 3.86
N VAL A 33 0.23 -5.42 2.91
CA VAL A 33 -0.54 -4.69 1.91
C VAL A 33 0.03 -4.95 0.53
N VAL A 34 -0.84 -4.95 -0.48
CA VAL A 34 -0.45 -5.00 -1.88
C VAL A 34 -0.61 -3.59 -2.44
N VAL A 35 0.47 -3.05 -2.97
CA VAL A 35 0.51 -1.68 -3.50
C VAL A 35 0.75 -1.76 -5.01
N SER A 36 -0.01 -1.01 -5.78
CA SER A 36 0.11 -1.00 -7.23
C SER A 36 1.52 -0.53 -7.65
N ASN A 37 2.12 -1.25 -8.61
CA ASN A 37 3.46 -0.98 -9.15
C ASN A 37 4.61 -1.05 -8.15
N VAL A 38 4.38 -1.66 -6.99
CA VAL A 38 5.39 -1.79 -5.94
C VAL A 38 5.58 -3.26 -5.61
N ASN A 39 6.81 -3.64 -5.30
CA ASN A 39 7.21 -5.00 -4.95
C ASN A 39 6.80 -6.01 -6.02
N ILE A 40 7.04 -5.66 -7.28
CA ILE A 40 6.71 -6.50 -8.42
C ILE A 40 7.67 -7.67 -8.46
N VAL A 41 7.11 -8.87 -8.52
CA VAL A 41 7.86 -10.10 -8.69
C VAL A 41 7.53 -10.72 -10.02
N LYS A 42 8.53 -11.33 -10.65
CA LYS A 42 8.36 -12.06 -11.89
C LYS A 42 8.31 -13.54 -11.58
N ARG A 43 7.26 -14.20 -12.04
CA ARG A 43 7.12 -15.64 -11.88
C ARG A 43 7.18 -16.32 -13.24
N HIS A 44 8.02 -17.36 -13.34
CA HIS A 44 8.02 -18.24 -14.49
C HIS A 44 6.91 -19.25 -14.31
N THR A 45 5.97 -19.26 -15.25
CA THR A 45 4.89 -20.25 -15.25
C THR A 45 5.14 -21.30 -16.30
N LYS A 46 4.85 -22.57 -15.95
CA LYS A 46 4.92 -23.65 -16.92
C LYS A 46 3.70 -23.62 -17.84
N PRO A 47 3.86 -23.96 -19.14
CA PRO A 47 2.71 -24.06 -20.02
C PRO A 47 1.71 -25.07 -19.47
N ASN A 48 0.43 -24.77 -19.58
CA ASN A 48 -0.64 -25.69 -19.24
C ASN A 48 -1.53 -25.87 -20.46
N PRO A 49 -1.27 -26.92 -21.27
CA PRO A 49 -2.02 -27.10 -22.51
C PRO A 49 -3.49 -27.44 -22.27
N GLN A 50 -3.84 -28.03 -21.13
CA GLN A 50 -5.22 -28.31 -20.79
C GLN A 50 -6.03 -27.06 -20.48
N ALA A 51 -5.40 -26.06 -19.88
CA ALA A 51 -6.03 -24.79 -19.58
C ALA A 51 -5.83 -23.76 -20.70
N GLY A 52 -5.09 -24.11 -21.76
CA GLY A 52 -4.80 -23.19 -22.85
C GLY A 52 -3.91 -22.03 -22.46
N GLN A 53 -3.17 -22.14 -21.37
CA GLN A 53 -2.30 -21.08 -20.89
C GLN A 53 -0.88 -21.24 -21.43
N PRO A 54 -0.34 -20.25 -22.15
CA PRO A 54 1.06 -20.28 -22.53
C PRO A 54 1.93 -20.10 -21.28
N GLY A 55 3.06 -20.76 -21.25
CA GLY A 55 4.09 -20.50 -20.26
C GLY A 55 4.72 -19.14 -20.46
N GLY A 56 5.41 -18.63 -19.46
CA GLY A 56 6.11 -17.37 -19.58
C GLY A 56 6.40 -16.71 -18.24
N VAL A 57 6.71 -15.44 -18.30
CA VAL A 57 7.01 -14.62 -17.14
C VAL A 57 5.78 -13.76 -16.84
N ILE A 58 5.24 -13.89 -15.64
CA ILE A 58 4.11 -13.10 -15.17
C ILE A 58 4.61 -12.15 -14.10
N GLU A 59 4.31 -10.85 -14.26
CA GLU A 59 4.61 -9.85 -13.27
C GLU A 59 3.41 -9.65 -12.36
N ARG A 60 3.63 -9.70 -11.05
CA ARG A 60 2.59 -9.46 -10.04
C ARG A 60 3.13 -8.64 -8.90
N GLU A 61 2.29 -7.81 -8.31
CA GLU A 61 2.62 -7.13 -7.08
C GLU A 61 2.55 -8.13 -5.93
N ALA A 62 3.66 -8.30 -5.20
CA ALA A 62 3.69 -9.14 -4.02
C ALA A 62 3.33 -8.29 -2.79
N PRO A 63 2.71 -8.90 -1.76
CA PRO A 63 2.43 -8.19 -0.51
C PRO A 63 3.71 -7.70 0.17
N ILE A 64 3.63 -6.51 0.77
CA ILE A 64 4.71 -5.98 1.59
C ILE A 64 4.17 -5.67 2.98
N HIS A 65 5.04 -5.75 4.00
CA HIS A 65 4.62 -5.50 5.37
C HIS A 65 4.18 -4.05 5.52
N ALA A 66 3.08 -3.82 6.22
CA ALA A 66 2.52 -2.47 6.38
C ALA A 66 3.48 -1.49 7.06
N SER A 67 4.41 -2.00 7.88
CA SER A 67 5.44 -1.16 8.51
C SER A 67 6.45 -0.58 7.52
N ASN A 68 6.51 -1.11 6.30
CA ASN A 68 7.43 -0.65 5.26
C ASN A 68 6.81 0.41 4.35
N VAL A 69 5.60 0.83 4.62
CA VAL A 69 4.92 1.89 3.88
C VAL A 69 4.34 2.92 4.83
N MET A 70 4.21 4.14 4.35
CA MET A 70 3.53 5.24 5.05
C MET A 70 2.52 5.87 4.13
N LEU A 71 1.50 6.49 4.68
CA LEU A 71 0.57 7.27 3.89
C LEU A 71 1.31 8.44 3.23
N PHE A 72 1.09 8.59 1.94
CA PHE A 72 1.71 9.64 1.15
C PHE A 72 0.86 10.91 1.23
N ASN A 73 1.49 12.02 1.63
CA ASN A 73 0.83 13.32 1.63
C ASN A 73 1.26 14.08 0.38
N PRO A 74 0.38 14.23 -0.62
CA PRO A 74 0.75 14.92 -1.86
C PRO A 74 1.07 16.40 -1.65
N ALA A 75 0.56 17.02 -0.59
CA ALA A 75 0.86 18.41 -0.29
C ALA A 75 2.32 18.62 0.13
N THR A 76 2.91 17.64 0.82
CA THR A 76 4.30 17.71 1.26
C THR A 76 5.24 16.87 0.40
N GLY A 77 4.70 15.96 -0.41
CA GLY A 77 5.50 15.02 -1.22
C GLY A 77 6.22 13.96 -0.40
N LYS A 78 5.78 13.72 0.83
CA LYS A 78 6.45 12.80 1.77
C LYS A 78 5.47 11.83 2.37
N GLY A 79 6.02 10.71 2.88
CA GLY A 79 5.27 9.82 3.75
C GLY A 79 5.10 10.46 5.12
N GLU A 80 3.92 10.33 5.68
CA GLU A 80 3.60 10.92 6.97
C GLU A 80 2.82 9.95 7.83
N ARG A 81 2.99 10.10 9.14
CA ARG A 81 2.25 9.31 10.11
C ARG A 81 0.81 9.79 10.20
N VAL A 82 -0.06 8.84 10.43
CA VAL A 82 -1.50 9.08 10.55
C VAL A 82 -1.91 8.93 12.00
N GLY A 83 -2.65 9.92 12.48
CA GLY A 83 -3.33 9.86 13.76
C GLY A 83 -4.84 9.78 13.56
N THR A 84 -5.55 9.76 14.67
CA THR A 84 -7.01 9.77 14.69
C THR A 84 -7.48 11.04 15.37
N LYS A 85 -8.40 11.75 14.71
CA LYS A 85 -9.07 12.91 15.28
C LYS A 85 -10.52 12.54 15.57
N VAL A 86 -10.97 12.81 16.79
CA VAL A 86 -12.37 12.60 17.16
C VAL A 86 -13.13 13.89 16.87
N LEU A 87 -14.19 13.78 16.07
CA LEU A 87 -15.05 14.89 15.75
C LEU A 87 -16.07 15.12 16.84
N GLU A 88 -16.73 16.29 16.83
CA GLU A 88 -17.72 16.67 17.83
C GLU A 88 -18.89 15.68 17.92
N ASP A 89 -19.23 15.05 16.80
CA ASP A 89 -20.31 14.05 16.75
C ASP A 89 -19.85 12.64 17.15
N GLY A 90 -18.62 12.49 17.63
CA GLY A 90 -18.06 11.20 18.06
C GLY A 90 -17.43 10.38 16.95
N ARG A 91 -17.51 10.80 15.69
CA ARG A 91 -16.87 10.08 14.60
C ARG A 91 -15.36 10.25 14.66
N ARG A 92 -14.66 9.22 14.18
CA ARG A 92 -13.20 9.23 14.09
C ARG A 92 -12.76 9.49 12.67
N LEU A 93 -11.79 10.37 12.51
CA LEU A 93 -11.24 10.75 11.23
C LEU A 93 -9.74 10.48 11.23
N ARG A 94 -9.24 9.86 10.15
CA ARG A 94 -7.80 9.73 9.96
C ARG A 94 -7.23 11.05 9.48
N VAL A 95 -6.18 11.50 10.13
CA VAL A 95 -5.51 12.76 9.79
C VAL A 95 -4.01 12.57 9.74
N PHE A 96 -3.33 13.35 8.94
CA PHE A 96 -1.88 13.43 8.97
C PHE A 96 -1.44 14.12 10.27
N ARG A 97 -0.53 13.50 11.00
CA ARG A 97 -0.11 14.04 12.31
C ARG A 97 0.59 15.38 12.19
N SER A 98 1.30 15.61 11.10
CA SER A 98 2.07 16.85 10.91
C SER A 98 1.19 18.05 10.68
N SER A 99 0.09 17.90 9.95
CA SER A 99 -0.76 19.00 9.53
C SER A 99 -2.15 19.00 10.16
N GLY A 100 -2.60 17.85 10.67
CA GLY A 100 -3.97 17.69 11.14
C GLY A 100 -5.01 17.62 10.04
N GLU A 101 -4.59 17.59 8.78
CA GLU A 101 -5.49 17.48 7.64
C GLU A 101 -6.00 16.05 7.47
N ALA A 102 -7.24 15.93 7.00
CA ALA A 102 -7.84 14.63 6.71
C ALA A 102 -7.08 13.89 5.62
N VAL A 103 -6.93 12.58 5.84
CA VAL A 103 -6.34 11.69 4.84
C VAL A 103 -7.30 11.48 3.68
#